data_8f16d86d6575f9c1dbdf78d56081c10f
#
_entry.id   8f16d86d6575f9c1dbdf78d56081c10f
#
_cell.length_a   1.000
_cell.length_b   1.000
_cell.length_c   1.000
_cell.angle_alpha   90.00
_cell.angle_beta   90.00
_cell.angle_gamma   90.00
#
_symmetry.space_group_name_H-M   'P 1'
#
loop_
_entity.id
_entity.type
_entity.pdbx_description
1 polymer ?
#
loop_
_entity_poly.entity_id
_entity_poly.type
_entity_poly.pdbx_seq_one_letter_code
_entity_poly.pdbx_strand_id
1 'polypeptide(L)'
;MKPGKYFLKLPLLFAGLLLLAACGNSTSEKMTASPTTANTTEAKKPQGQFPFYKDIAIRPGVNFEVVSWGKGVDSIGGYLILLSDTLRNNYKSFSNERKGIITDAWNMDLDNDGNPEIYIELLSKKNVLDLNVYEYAGGEFRKINFPPLSASMKKNYAGGDKFIIKNGDLFRSFPVKDEKDTTNKAGTVKMLQYRLNGNSFSTNEIKE
;
A
#
# COMPACT_ATOMS: atom_id res chain seq x y z
N MET A 1 -25.33 5.87 -60.17
CA MET A 1 -26.60 6.50 -59.83
C MET A 1 -26.47 7.32 -58.58
N LYS A 2 -26.53 8.65 -58.71
CA LYS A 2 -26.67 9.69 -57.68
C LYS A 2 -28.18 9.95 -57.47
N PRO A 3 -28.62 10.84 -56.59
CA PRO A 3 -28.39 11.17 -55.18
C PRO A 3 -29.73 11.37 -54.41
N GLY A 4 -29.67 11.73 -53.14
CA GLY A 4 -30.83 12.20 -52.40
C GLY A 4 -30.46 12.99 -51.17
N LYS A 5 -30.29 14.29 -51.34
CA LYS A 5 -30.24 15.30 -50.26
C LYS A 5 -31.66 15.58 -49.79
N TYR A 6 -31.92 15.64 -48.50
CA TYR A 6 -33.02 16.38 -47.89
C TYR A 6 -32.55 17.28 -46.76
N PHE A 7 -32.59 18.55 -47.04
CA PHE A 7 -32.66 19.71 -46.14
C PHE A 7 -34.08 19.81 -45.56
N LEU A 8 -34.22 20.08 -44.28
CA LEU A 8 -35.38 20.76 -43.74
C LEU A 8 -35.03 21.49 -42.44
N LYS A 9 -34.82 22.69 -42.49
CA LYS A 9 -35.41 23.97 -42.04
C LYS A 9 -35.98 24.00 -40.62
N LEU A 10 -35.38 24.92 -39.87
CA LEU A 10 -35.77 25.64 -38.63
C LEU A 10 -37.12 26.37 -38.85
N PRO A 11 -37.95 26.61 -37.81
CA PRO A 11 -38.06 27.93 -37.19
C PRO A 11 -38.19 27.89 -35.67
N LEU A 12 -37.54 28.76 -34.93
CA LEU A 12 -37.79 30.17 -34.57
C LEU A 12 -38.99 30.40 -33.62
N LEU A 13 -38.64 30.99 -32.45
CA LEU A 13 -39.42 31.92 -31.62
C LEU A 13 -40.54 31.38 -30.73
N PHE A 14 -40.36 31.53 -29.42
CA PHE A 14 -41.27 32.39 -28.63
C PHE A 14 -40.58 32.90 -27.35
N ALA A 15 -40.57 34.21 -27.26
CA ALA A 15 -40.20 34.98 -26.10
C ALA A 15 -41.35 34.97 -25.06
N GLY A 16 -41.03 34.88 -23.81
CA GLY A 16 -41.99 35.02 -22.72
C GLY A 16 -41.32 35.70 -21.51
N LEU A 17 -41.38 37.02 -21.50
CA LEU A 17 -40.98 37.91 -20.41
C LEU A 17 -42.09 37.93 -19.35
N LEU A 18 -41.81 37.55 -18.12
CA LEU A 18 -42.67 37.81 -16.96
C LEU A 18 -41.83 38.35 -15.82
N LEU A 19 -41.88 39.66 -15.66
CA LEU A 19 -41.45 40.43 -14.50
C LEU A 19 -42.46 40.26 -13.36
N LEU A 20 -42.03 39.82 -12.20
CA LEU A 20 -42.71 40.09 -10.96
C LEU A 20 -41.71 40.69 -9.97
N ALA A 21 -41.86 41.98 -9.76
CA ALA A 21 -41.23 42.72 -8.68
C ALA A 21 -41.97 42.42 -7.36
N ALA A 22 -41.26 42.10 -6.32
CA ALA A 22 -41.72 42.20 -4.95
C ALA A 22 -40.62 42.88 -4.13
N CYS A 23 -40.85 44.11 -3.71
CA CYS A 23 -40.13 44.85 -2.72
C CYS A 23 -40.35 44.23 -1.34
N GLY A 24 -39.29 44.17 -0.56
CA GLY A 24 -39.33 43.77 0.88
C GLY A 24 -38.01 44.10 1.56
N ASN A 25 -37.95 45.28 2.07
CA ASN A 25 -37.27 45.88 3.20
C ASN A 25 -35.88 45.38 3.67
N SER A 26 -34.97 46.31 3.63
CA SER A 26 -33.61 46.30 4.16
C SER A 26 -33.51 46.09 5.67
N THR A 27 -32.61 45.21 6.08
CA THR A 27 -31.86 45.39 7.31
C THR A 27 -30.42 44.93 7.03
N SER A 28 -29.49 45.89 7.08
CA SER A 28 -28.07 45.66 6.90
C SER A 28 -27.52 45.01 8.17
N GLU A 29 -27.27 43.69 8.11
CA GLU A 29 -26.38 43.06 9.05
C GLU A 29 -25.07 42.73 8.34
N LYS A 30 -24.03 43.37 8.86
CA LYS A 30 -22.64 43.25 8.47
C LYS A 30 -22.14 41.87 8.86
N MET A 31 -22.24 40.90 7.96
CA MET A 31 -21.65 39.58 8.14
C MET A 31 -20.13 39.67 7.97
N THR A 32 -19.45 39.65 9.10
CA THR A 32 -18.02 39.39 9.18
C THR A 32 -17.79 37.95 8.72
N ALA A 33 -17.15 37.76 7.56
CA ALA A 33 -16.77 36.45 7.08
C ALA A 33 -15.66 35.89 7.99
N SER A 34 -16.03 34.96 8.87
CA SER A 34 -15.06 34.06 9.50
C SER A 34 -14.51 33.10 8.47
N PRO A 35 -13.21 32.82 8.44
CA PRO A 35 -12.66 31.82 7.55
C PRO A 35 -13.22 30.46 7.98
N THR A 36 -14.05 29.86 7.15
CA THR A 36 -14.46 28.46 7.29
C THR A 36 -13.22 27.61 7.09
N THR A 37 -12.63 27.18 8.18
CA THR A 37 -11.67 26.09 8.19
C THR A 37 -12.40 24.87 7.64
N ALA A 38 -12.08 24.48 6.42
CA ALA A 38 -12.53 23.22 5.86
C ALA A 38 -11.97 22.12 6.76
N ASN A 39 -12.79 21.63 7.68
CA ASN A 39 -12.54 20.38 8.37
C ASN A 39 -12.58 19.29 7.30
N THR A 40 -11.39 18.96 6.78
CA THR A 40 -11.18 17.69 6.09
C THR A 40 -11.46 16.60 7.13
N THR A 41 -12.68 16.11 7.13
CA THR A 41 -13.04 14.92 7.91
C THR A 41 -12.24 13.78 7.27
N GLU A 42 -11.07 13.47 7.82
CA GLU A 42 -10.41 12.21 7.51
C GLU A 42 -11.45 11.11 7.72
N ALA A 43 -11.78 10.40 6.64
CA ALA A 43 -12.68 9.26 6.72
C ALA A 43 -12.09 8.32 7.77
N LYS A 44 -12.78 8.16 8.89
CA LYS A 44 -12.42 7.21 9.94
C LYS A 44 -12.23 5.86 9.25
N LYS A 45 -10.98 5.37 9.21
CA LYS A 45 -10.67 4.01 8.77
C LYS A 45 -11.67 3.08 9.46
N PRO A 46 -12.27 2.13 8.75
CA PRO A 46 -13.15 1.14 9.38
C PRO A 46 -12.34 0.39 10.43
N GLN A 47 -12.55 0.81 11.69
CA GLN A 47 -11.87 0.23 12.83
C GLN A 47 -12.64 -1.02 13.19
N GLY A 48 -12.08 -2.21 12.92
CA GLY A 48 -12.47 -3.37 13.65
C GLY A 48 -12.91 -4.62 12.89
N GLN A 49 -13.03 -4.64 11.58
CA GLN A 49 -13.49 -5.86 10.88
C GLN A 49 -12.34 -6.79 10.48
N PHE A 50 -11.15 -6.24 10.20
CA PHE A 50 -9.97 -7.01 9.81
C PHE A 50 -8.80 -6.72 10.75
N PRO A 51 -8.01 -7.74 11.12
CA PRO A 51 -6.81 -7.56 11.92
C PRO A 51 -5.77 -6.63 11.28
N PHE A 52 -5.74 -6.59 9.95
CA PHE A 52 -4.89 -5.69 9.17
C PHE A 52 -5.63 -5.23 7.92
N TYR A 53 -5.54 -3.94 7.64
CA TYR A 53 -5.97 -3.31 6.40
C TYR A 53 -4.99 -2.19 6.03
N LYS A 54 -4.55 -2.15 4.78
CA LYS A 54 -3.73 -1.07 4.26
C LYS A 54 -4.07 -0.80 2.79
N ASP A 55 -4.30 0.47 2.47
CA ASP A 55 -4.40 0.99 1.11
C ASP A 55 -3.03 1.57 0.72
N ILE A 56 -2.53 1.22 -0.45
CA ILE A 56 -1.19 1.53 -0.94
C ILE A 56 -1.31 2.11 -2.34
N ALA A 57 -1.17 3.44 -2.46
CA ALA A 57 -1.10 4.09 -3.75
C ALA A 57 0.21 3.76 -4.46
N ILE A 58 0.14 3.22 -5.66
CA ILE A 58 1.29 2.85 -6.49
C ILE A 58 1.65 4.02 -7.41
N ARG A 59 0.65 4.48 -8.16
CA ARG A 59 0.72 5.62 -9.09
C ARG A 59 -0.70 6.13 -9.33
N PRO A 60 -0.90 7.31 -9.93
CA PRO A 60 -2.23 7.82 -10.20
C PRO A 60 -3.12 6.76 -10.89
N GLY A 61 -4.25 6.46 -10.26
CA GLY A 61 -5.23 5.49 -10.74
C GLY A 61 -4.89 4.02 -10.49
N VAL A 62 -3.78 3.70 -9.81
CA VAL A 62 -3.39 2.31 -9.48
C VAL A 62 -3.09 2.19 -8.00
N ASN A 63 -3.86 1.34 -7.31
CA ASN A 63 -3.74 1.06 -5.88
C ASN A 63 -3.61 -0.45 -5.63
N PHE A 64 -2.90 -0.80 -4.57
CA PHE A 64 -3.06 -2.08 -3.88
C PHE A 64 -3.80 -1.88 -2.56
N GLU A 65 -4.68 -2.80 -2.23
CA GLU A 65 -5.25 -2.92 -0.89
C GLU A 65 -4.87 -4.28 -0.31
N VAL A 66 -4.40 -4.28 0.93
CA VAL A 66 -4.06 -5.50 1.66
C VAL A 66 -5.00 -5.68 2.83
N VAL A 67 -5.68 -6.80 2.86
CA VAL A 67 -6.65 -7.16 3.90
C VAL A 67 -6.26 -8.51 4.50
N SER A 68 -6.22 -8.64 5.83
CA SER A 68 -6.00 -9.93 6.47
C SER A 68 -7.17 -10.37 7.35
N TRP A 69 -7.28 -11.69 7.55
CA TRP A 69 -8.24 -12.30 8.47
C TRP A 69 -7.57 -13.36 9.34
N GLY A 70 -8.28 -13.81 10.38
CA GLY A 70 -7.76 -14.69 11.43
C GLY A 70 -7.14 -13.90 12.58
N LYS A 71 -7.14 -14.48 13.79
CA LYS A 71 -6.69 -13.83 15.01
C LYS A 71 -5.42 -14.47 15.55
N GLY A 72 -4.46 -13.64 15.95
CA GLY A 72 -3.19 -14.10 16.55
C GLY A 72 -2.26 -14.81 15.58
N VAL A 73 -1.12 -15.22 16.10
CA VAL A 73 -0.02 -15.82 15.30
C VAL A 73 -0.33 -17.27 14.91
N ASP A 74 -1.12 -17.96 15.72
CA ASP A 74 -1.39 -19.40 15.62
C ASP A 74 -2.70 -19.74 14.94
N SER A 75 -3.56 -18.76 14.71
CA SER A 75 -4.84 -19.04 14.07
C SER A 75 -4.68 -19.27 12.57
N ILE A 76 -5.51 -20.15 12.06
CA ILE A 76 -5.71 -20.25 10.60
C ILE A 76 -6.19 -18.89 10.11
N GLY A 77 -5.55 -18.39 9.10
CA GLY A 77 -5.89 -17.10 8.50
C GLY A 77 -5.12 -16.87 7.23
N GLY A 78 -5.43 -15.77 6.56
CA GLY A 78 -4.82 -15.43 5.31
C GLY A 78 -4.84 -13.92 5.07
N TYR A 79 -4.49 -13.55 3.88
CA TYR A 79 -4.62 -12.20 3.37
C TYR A 79 -5.02 -12.19 1.91
N LEU A 80 -5.57 -11.07 1.53
CA LEU A 80 -5.99 -10.74 0.18
C LEU A 80 -5.24 -9.49 -0.25
N ILE A 81 -4.69 -9.52 -1.44
CA ILE A 81 -4.17 -8.36 -2.15
C ILE A 81 -5.17 -8.04 -3.25
N LEU A 82 -5.68 -6.83 -3.25
CA LEU A 82 -6.55 -6.31 -4.29
C LEU A 82 -5.76 -5.27 -5.09
N LEU A 83 -5.79 -5.37 -6.40
CA LEU A 83 -5.31 -4.34 -7.31
C LEU A 83 -6.52 -3.66 -7.95
N SER A 84 -6.53 -2.34 -7.93
CA SER A 84 -7.43 -1.50 -8.70
C SER A 84 -6.63 -0.64 -9.68
N ASP A 85 -6.93 -0.75 -10.97
CA ASP A 85 -6.37 0.09 -12.03
C ASP A 85 -7.52 0.81 -12.75
N THR A 86 -7.81 2.03 -12.32
CA THR A 86 -8.92 2.83 -12.87
C THR A 86 -8.62 3.35 -14.27
N LEU A 87 -7.35 3.47 -14.65
CA LEU A 87 -6.95 3.93 -15.98
C LEU A 87 -7.21 2.87 -17.06
N ARG A 88 -7.09 1.60 -16.69
CA ARG A 88 -7.32 0.45 -17.58
C ARG A 88 -8.67 -0.23 -17.34
N ASN A 89 -9.48 0.31 -16.43
CA ASN A 89 -10.73 -0.31 -15.96
C ASN A 89 -10.55 -1.79 -15.62
N ASN A 90 -9.51 -2.09 -14.85
CA ASN A 90 -9.10 -3.42 -14.49
C ASN A 90 -8.94 -3.57 -12.99
N TYR A 91 -9.23 -4.77 -12.48
CA TYR A 91 -8.96 -5.15 -11.10
C TYR A 91 -8.43 -6.59 -11.05
N LYS A 92 -7.66 -6.88 -10.03
CA LYS A 92 -7.16 -8.24 -9.74
C LYS A 92 -7.20 -8.50 -8.25
N SER A 93 -7.37 -9.76 -7.89
CA SER A 93 -7.27 -10.21 -6.51
C SER A 93 -6.34 -11.41 -6.42
N PHE A 94 -5.61 -11.49 -5.32
CA PHE A 94 -4.73 -12.60 -5.00
C PHE A 94 -4.84 -12.89 -3.50
N SER A 95 -5.01 -14.14 -3.12
CA SER A 95 -5.09 -14.57 -1.73
C SER A 95 -4.04 -15.61 -1.38
N ASN A 96 -3.55 -15.57 -0.15
CA ASN A 96 -2.63 -16.58 0.37
C ASN A 96 -2.85 -16.78 1.88
N GLU A 97 -2.43 -17.94 2.39
CA GLU A 97 -2.34 -18.19 3.82
C GLU A 97 -1.24 -17.34 4.44
N ARG A 98 -1.47 -16.89 5.68
CA ARG A 98 -0.44 -16.19 6.46
C ARG A 98 0.22 -17.13 7.46
N LYS A 99 1.54 -16.99 7.60
CA LYS A 99 2.33 -17.67 8.63
C LYS A 99 2.82 -16.63 9.65
N GLY A 100 1.97 -16.27 10.60
CA GLY A 100 2.21 -15.17 11.53
C GLY A 100 1.12 -14.11 11.41
N ILE A 101 1.31 -12.95 12.01
CA ILE A 101 0.43 -11.79 11.85
C ILE A 101 1.06 -10.80 10.88
N ILE A 102 0.23 -10.15 10.07
CA ILE A 102 0.71 -9.06 9.21
C ILE A 102 0.89 -7.83 10.07
N THR A 103 2.07 -7.24 10.03
CA THR A 103 2.46 -6.04 10.76
C THR A 103 2.57 -4.83 9.87
N ASP A 104 2.97 -5.02 8.61
CA ASP A 104 2.98 -3.96 7.62
C ASP A 104 2.86 -4.51 6.18
N ALA A 105 2.62 -3.61 5.23
CA ALA A 105 2.69 -3.87 3.80
C ALA A 105 3.07 -2.58 3.06
N TRP A 106 3.89 -2.69 2.01
CA TRP A 106 4.29 -1.55 1.18
C TRP A 106 4.60 -2.00 -0.25
N ASN A 107 4.70 -1.04 -1.17
CA ASN A 107 5.20 -1.31 -2.51
C ASN A 107 6.60 -0.74 -2.72
N MET A 108 7.32 -1.37 -3.61
CA MET A 108 8.57 -0.88 -4.19
C MET A 108 8.61 -1.26 -5.68
N ASP A 109 9.60 -0.76 -6.38
CA ASP A 109 10.10 -1.24 -7.67
C ASP A 109 11.62 -1.35 -7.47
N LEU A 110 12.03 -2.44 -6.78
CA LEU A 110 13.38 -2.58 -6.21
C LEU A 110 14.42 -2.89 -7.28
N ASP A 111 14.02 -3.52 -8.39
CA ASP A 111 14.91 -3.78 -9.53
C ASP A 111 14.75 -2.76 -10.67
N ASN A 112 13.83 -1.79 -10.50
CA ASN A 112 13.54 -0.69 -11.42
C ASN A 112 13.11 -1.17 -12.82
N ASP A 113 12.33 -2.24 -12.89
CA ASP A 113 11.83 -2.77 -14.16
C ASP A 113 10.46 -2.18 -14.55
N GLY A 114 9.87 -1.32 -13.68
CA GLY A 114 8.58 -0.64 -13.88
C GLY A 114 7.37 -1.47 -13.45
N ASN A 115 7.57 -2.70 -12.98
CA ASN A 115 6.53 -3.50 -12.36
C ASN A 115 6.57 -3.31 -10.83
N PRO A 116 5.45 -3.01 -10.18
CA PRO A 116 5.46 -2.82 -8.73
C PRO A 116 5.52 -4.16 -8.01
N GLU A 117 6.44 -4.28 -7.05
CA GLU A 117 6.37 -5.33 -6.04
C GLU A 117 5.53 -4.87 -4.86
N ILE A 118 4.84 -5.82 -4.23
CA ILE A 118 4.22 -5.67 -2.93
C ILE A 118 4.88 -6.56 -1.90
N TYR A 119 5.25 -5.95 -0.80
CA TYR A 119 5.90 -6.58 0.36
C TYR A 119 4.90 -6.69 1.49
N ILE A 120 4.70 -7.89 2.00
CA ILE A 120 3.83 -8.18 3.15
C ILE A 120 4.73 -8.64 4.30
N GLU A 121 4.82 -7.81 5.33
CA GLU A 121 5.59 -8.12 6.54
C GLU A 121 4.79 -8.99 7.49
N LEU A 122 5.40 -10.08 7.94
CA LEU A 122 4.79 -11.05 8.84
C LEU A 122 5.64 -11.24 10.10
N LEU A 123 5.01 -11.12 11.25
CA LEU A 123 5.61 -11.42 12.54
C LEU A 123 5.24 -12.83 12.97
N SER A 124 6.24 -13.68 13.15
CA SER A 124 6.09 -15.05 13.66
C SER A 124 6.08 -15.13 15.18
N LYS A 125 5.68 -16.31 15.75
CA LYS A 125 5.74 -16.60 17.20
C LYS A 125 7.08 -16.34 17.88
N LYS A 126 8.17 -16.49 17.13
CA LYS A 126 9.54 -16.33 17.65
C LYS A 126 10.02 -14.88 17.60
N ASN A 127 9.12 -13.93 17.41
CA ASN A 127 9.45 -12.51 17.20
C ASN A 127 10.43 -12.30 16.03
N VAL A 128 10.23 -13.08 14.96
CA VAL A 128 10.99 -13.01 13.72
C VAL A 128 10.10 -12.37 12.67
N LEU A 129 10.57 -11.30 12.06
CA LEU A 129 9.93 -10.73 10.88
C LEU A 129 10.38 -11.48 9.62
N ASP A 130 9.46 -11.68 8.70
CA ASP A 130 9.68 -12.25 7.39
C ASP A 130 8.85 -11.51 6.35
N LEU A 131 9.18 -11.66 5.07
CA LEU A 131 8.47 -11.02 3.97
C LEU A 131 7.87 -12.04 3.02
N ASN A 132 6.61 -11.85 2.66
CA ASN A 132 6.06 -12.37 1.42
C ASN A 132 6.13 -11.26 0.37
N VAL A 133 6.76 -11.55 -0.75
CA VAL A 133 6.96 -10.58 -1.83
C VAL A 133 6.28 -11.07 -3.09
N TYR A 134 5.57 -10.18 -3.77
CA TYR A 134 4.90 -10.45 -5.03
C TYR A 134 5.13 -9.31 -5.99
N GLU A 135 5.52 -9.61 -7.21
CA GLU A 135 5.53 -8.68 -8.32
C GLU A 135 4.19 -8.73 -9.06
N TYR A 136 3.69 -7.57 -9.46
CA TYR A 136 2.56 -7.48 -10.36
C TYR A 136 3.02 -7.15 -11.77
N ALA A 137 3.13 -8.17 -12.61
CA ALA A 137 3.60 -8.05 -13.99
C ALA A 137 2.70 -8.85 -14.96
N GLY A 138 2.45 -8.30 -16.14
CA GLY A 138 1.65 -8.97 -17.17
C GLY A 138 0.20 -9.28 -16.76
N GLY A 139 -0.36 -8.55 -15.79
CA GLY A 139 -1.72 -8.74 -15.29
C GLY A 139 -1.87 -9.81 -14.20
N GLU A 140 -0.79 -10.30 -13.64
CA GLU A 140 -0.78 -11.36 -12.63
C GLU A 140 0.19 -11.05 -11.48
N PHE A 141 -0.13 -11.59 -10.29
CA PHE A 141 0.79 -11.59 -9.15
C PHE A 141 1.70 -12.81 -9.21
N ARG A 142 3.00 -12.58 -9.18
CA ARG A 142 4.04 -13.61 -9.15
C ARG A 142 4.80 -13.54 -7.85
N LYS A 143 4.89 -14.67 -7.14
CA LYS A 143 5.64 -14.72 -5.89
C LYS A 143 7.14 -14.67 -6.17
N ILE A 144 7.84 -13.79 -5.45
CA ILE A 144 9.29 -13.72 -5.39
C ILE A 144 9.74 -14.35 -4.07
N ASN A 145 10.70 -15.27 -4.11
CA ASN A 145 11.19 -15.94 -2.90
C ASN A 145 12.11 -15.01 -2.11
N PHE A 146 11.65 -14.55 -0.95
CA PHE A 146 12.47 -13.76 -0.04
C PHE A 146 13.46 -14.68 0.69
N PRO A 147 14.80 -14.39 0.67
CA PRO A 147 15.78 -15.29 1.23
C PRO A 147 15.76 -15.28 2.76
N PRO A 148 15.80 -16.45 3.41
CA PRO A 148 15.97 -16.53 4.85
C PRO A 148 17.38 -16.04 5.27
N LEU A 149 17.54 -15.68 6.54
CA LEU A 149 18.86 -15.44 7.10
C LEU A 149 19.76 -16.66 6.90
N SER A 150 21.04 -16.42 6.57
CA SER A 150 22.04 -17.49 6.45
C SER A 150 22.21 -18.28 7.75
N ALA A 151 22.76 -19.48 7.67
CA ALA A 151 22.98 -20.31 8.87
C ALA A 151 23.90 -19.63 9.90
N SER A 152 24.92 -18.90 9.42
CA SER A 152 25.83 -18.15 10.29
C SER A 152 25.14 -16.99 11.00
N MET A 153 24.22 -16.30 10.33
CA MET A 153 23.45 -15.21 10.94
C MET A 153 22.42 -15.72 11.94
N LYS A 154 21.81 -16.88 11.66
CA LYS A 154 20.83 -17.50 12.56
C LYS A 154 21.44 -17.96 13.88
N LYS A 155 22.73 -18.30 13.90
CA LYS A 155 23.41 -18.83 15.10
C LYS A 155 23.29 -17.87 16.29
N ASN A 156 23.54 -16.58 16.06
CA ASN A 156 23.57 -15.55 17.10
C ASN A 156 22.38 -14.58 17.03
N TYR A 157 21.38 -14.90 16.22
CA TYR A 157 20.21 -14.07 16.00
C TYR A 157 19.37 -13.93 17.29
N ALA A 158 19.03 -12.68 17.66
CA ALA A 158 18.30 -12.36 18.89
C ALA A 158 16.81 -12.02 18.67
N GLY A 159 16.31 -12.04 17.44
CA GLY A 159 14.99 -11.54 17.11
C GLY A 159 14.94 -10.01 17.01
N GLY A 160 13.75 -9.45 16.88
CA GLY A 160 13.56 -8.00 16.88
C GLY A 160 14.01 -7.31 15.59
N ASP A 161 13.83 -7.99 14.48
CA ASP A 161 14.12 -7.43 13.16
C ASP A 161 13.36 -6.15 12.88
N LYS A 162 13.94 -5.33 11.99
CA LYS A 162 13.26 -4.19 11.37
C LYS A 162 13.62 -4.17 9.89
N PHE A 163 12.60 -4.06 9.04
CA PHE A 163 12.79 -3.71 7.65
C PHE A 163 12.80 -2.19 7.49
N ILE A 164 13.72 -1.68 6.72
CA ILE A 164 13.98 -0.25 6.53
C ILE A 164 14.13 0.02 5.05
N ILE A 165 13.36 0.99 4.55
CA ILE A 165 13.51 1.49 3.18
C ILE A 165 14.29 2.80 3.25
N LYS A 166 15.42 2.87 2.56
CA LYS A 166 16.25 4.06 2.51
C LYS A 166 16.82 4.24 1.10
N ASN A 167 16.54 5.39 0.50
CA ASN A 167 16.99 5.76 -0.85
C ASN A 167 16.59 4.74 -1.93
N GLY A 168 15.43 4.09 -1.79
CA GLY A 168 14.97 3.06 -2.72
C GLY A 168 15.51 1.65 -2.46
N ASP A 169 16.45 1.49 -1.53
CA ASP A 169 16.99 0.18 -1.13
C ASP A 169 16.22 -0.40 0.06
N LEU A 170 16.15 -1.74 0.12
CA LEU A 170 15.57 -2.49 1.23
C LEU A 170 16.68 -3.03 2.14
N PHE A 171 16.55 -2.71 3.44
CA PHE A 171 17.45 -3.18 4.47
C PHE A 171 16.69 -3.98 5.53
N ARG A 172 17.39 -4.92 6.16
CA ARG A 172 16.95 -5.60 7.38
C ARG A 172 17.99 -5.40 8.46
N SER A 173 17.61 -4.84 9.60
CA SER A 173 18.46 -4.72 10.77
C SER A 173 17.97 -5.68 11.85
N PHE A 174 18.88 -6.31 12.56
CA PHE A 174 18.58 -7.20 13.68
C PHE A 174 19.73 -7.29 14.67
N PRO A 175 19.44 -7.39 15.97
CA PRO A 175 20.46 -7.61 16.98
C PRO A 175 21.00 -9.04 16.95
N VAL A 176 22.28 -9.19 17.24
CA VAL A 176 22.94 -10.49 17.43
C VAL A 176 23.46 -10.59 18.85
N LYS A 177 23.46 -11.81 19.41
CA LYS A 177 24.02 -12.11 20.72
C LYS A 177 25.54 -12.16 20.61
N ASP A 178 26.23 -11.60 21.59
CA ASP A 178 27.65 -11.83 21.76
C ASP A 178 27.87 -13.25 22.36
N GLU A 179 28.67 -14.06 21.67
CA GLU A 179 29.02 -15.41 22.14
C GLU A 179 29.73 -15.41 23.52
N LYS A 180 30.33 -14.29 23.88
CA LYS A 180 31.06 -14.11 25.14
C LYS A 180 30.21 -13.53 26.26
N ASP A 181 29.03 -12.98 25.92
CA ASP A 181 28.14 -12.36 26.93
C ASP A 181 27.18 -13.40 27.51
N THR A 182 27.45 -13.84 28.70
CA THR A 182 26.60 -14.75 29.48
C THR A 182 25.27 -14.09 29.93
N THR A 183 25.13 -12.78 29.82
CA THR A 183 23.94 -12.05 30.27
C THR A 183 22.80 -12.07 29.22
N ASN A 184 23.00 -12.70 28.09
CA ASN A 184 22.02 -12.74 26.95
C ASN A 184 21.55 -11.37 26.48
N LYS A 185 22.25 -10.29 26.73
CA LYS A 185 21.96 -8.98 26.22
C LYS A 185 22.20 -8.97 24.70
N ALA A 186 21.34 -8.28 23.97
CA ALA A 186 21.57 -8.03 22.57
C ALA A 186 22.87 -7.23 22.40
N GLY A 187 23.81 -7.80 21.65
CA GLY A 187 25.09 -7.17 21.32
C GLY A 187 24.97 -6.18 20.16
N THR A 188 25.86 -6.33 19.19
CA THR A 188 25.87 -5.51 17.97
C THR A 188 24.63 -5.71 17.11
N VAL A 189 24.23 -4.66 16.41
CA VAL A 189 23.18 -4.74 15.39
C VAL A 189 23.84 -5.05 14.05
N LYS A 190 23.33 -6.05 13.35
CA LYS A 190 23.72 -6.34 11.96
C LYS A 190 22.71 -5.73 11.01
N MET A 191 23.22 -5.30 9.85
CA MET A 191 22.40 -4.76 8.76
C MET A 191 22.66 -5.51 7.46
N LEU A 192 21.60 -5.94 6.80
CA LEU A 192 21.63 -6.57 5.49
C LEU A 192 20.94 -5.65 4.48
N GLN A 193 21.58 -5.44 3.34
CA GLN A 193 20.94 -4.84 2.17
C GLN A 193 20.44 -5.96 1.27
N TYR A 194 19.22 -5.81 0.79
CA TYR A 194 18.61 -6.68 -0.20
C TYR A 194 18.59 -5.99 -1.55
N ARG A 195 18.94 -6.73 -2.59
CA ARG A 195 18.81 -6.31 -3.98
C ARG A 195 17.98 -7.33 -4.72
N LEU A 196 17.05 -6.88 -5.53
CA LEU A 196 16.25 -7.70 -6.41
C LEU A 196 16.86 -7.62 -7.83
N ASN A 197 16.81 -8.73 -8.54
CA ASN A 197 17.11 -8.81 -9.95
C ASN A 197 16.17 -9.85 -10.56
N GLY A 198 15.13 -9.37 -11.22
CA GLY A 198 14.00 -10.18 -11.64
C GLY A 198 13.40 -10.94 -10.44
N ASN A 199 13.32 -12.25 -10.51
CA ASN A 199 12.71 -13.07 -9.44
C ASN A 199 13.68 -13.51 -8.34
N SER A 200 14.85 -12.89 -8.21
CA SER A 200 15.92 -13.37 -7.33
C SER A 200 16.48 -12.27 -6.45
N PHE A 201 16.41 -12.48 -5.12
CA PHE A 201 17.07 -11.60 -4.16
C PHE A 201 18.52 -12.01 -3.94
N SER A 202 19.38 -11.01 -3.84
CA SER A 202 20.72 -11.15 -3.25
C SER A 202 20.80 -10.33 -1.97
N THR A 203 21.70 -10.75 -1.06
CA THR A 203 21.90 -10.07 0.24
C THR A 203 23.38 -9.70 0.41
N ASN A 204 23.61 -8.51 0.94
CA ASN A 204 24.93 -8.03 1.30
C ASN A 204 24.93 -7.53 2.74
N GLU A 205 25.88 -7.98 3.56
CA GLU A 205 26.05 -7.48 4.94
C GLU A 205 26.78 -6.13 4.89
N ILE A 206 26.13 -5.11 5.43
CA ILE A 206 26.73 -3.78 5.59
C ILE A 206 27.56 -3.81 6.87
N LYS A 207 28.84 -3.60 6.75
CA LYS A 207 29.74 -3.41 7.88
C LYS A 207 29.82 -1.90 8.15
N GLU A 208 29.52 -1.51 9.37
CA GLU A 208 29.80 -0.17 9.88
C GLU A 208 31.29 0.03 10.09
#